data_38776df0c9eaa8ca36c0f752e73971bd
#
_entry.id   38776df0c9eaa8ca36c0f752e73971bd
#
_cell.length_a   1.000
_cell.length_b   1.000
_cell.length_c   1.000
_cell.angle_alpha   90.00
_cell.angle_beta   90.00
_cell.angle_gamma   90.00
#
_symmetry.space_group_name_H-M   'P 1'
#
loop_
_entity.id
_entity.type
_entity.pdbx_description
1 polymer ?
#
loop_
_entity_poly.entity_id
_entity_poly.type
_entity_poly.pdbx_seq_one_letter_code
_entity_poly.pdbx_strand_id
1 'polypeptide(L)'
;AQACQWRDYKAIATDQGMVANFQNNAQLIEWVNAQPLDNPLTCLGDGHDGVWNIVQQIATADQRQEILDWYHLVENLHKVGGSLKRLHQAEALLWKGQVDTAIALFENCKKKQAQNFCQYLRKHRHRIVNYDYFQAEQLCSIGSGAVESAIKQIDRRIQISGAQWNSEN
;
A
#
# COMPACT_ATOMS: atom_id res chain seq x y z
N ALA A 1 7.07 24.41 -28.80
CA ALA A 1 6.20 23.64 -27.87
C ALA A 1 7.13 22.88 -26.92
N GLN A 2 7.06 23.14 -25.60
CA GLN A 2 7.77 22.33 -24.62
C GLN A 2 7.16 20.94 -24.60
N ALA A 3 8.01 19.91 -24.65
CA ALA A 3 7.56 18.53 -24.53
C ALA A 3 6.87 18.33 -23.18
N CYS A 4 5.68 17.74 -23.19
CA CYS A 4 4.95 17.38 -21.98
C CYS A 4 5.80 16.37 -21.19
N GLN A 5 6.22 16.73 -19.98
CA GLN A 5 6.94 15.84 -19.08
C GLN A 5 5.99 15.33 -17.99
N TRP A 6 5.73 14.04 -18.00
CA TRP A 6 5.04 13.39 -16.90
C TRP A 6 5.96 13.36 -15.68
N ARG A 7 5.44 13.75 -14.53
CA ARG A 7 6.15 13.71 -13.27
C ARG A 7 5.29 13.01 -12.22
N ASP A 8 5.89 12.10 -11.48
CA ASP A 8 5.23 11.48 -10.34
C ASP A 8 5.16 12.47 -9.19
N TYR A 9 4.03 12.53 -8.53
CA TYR A 9 3.88 13.17 -7.23
C TYR A 9 3.49 12.13 -6.19
N LYS A 10 3.81 12.42 -4.93
CA LYS A 10 3.43 11.59 -3.79
C LYS A 10 2.59 12.41 -2.83
N ALA A 11 1.56 11.79 -2.30
CA ALA A 11 0.68 12.39 -1.31
C ALA A 11 0.62 11.50 -0.08
N ILE A 12 0.58 12.13 1.09
CA ILE A 12 0.34 11.48 2.37
C ILE A 12 -0.92 12.10 2.96
N ALA A 13 -1.86 11.25 3.36
CA ALA A 13 -3.06 11.66 4.06
C ALA A 13 -2.99 11.19 5.52
N THR A 14 -3.32 12.07 6.43
CA THR A 14 -3.48 11.82 7.85
C THR A 14 -4.87 12.31 8.28
N ASP A 15 -5.26 12.06 9.52
CA ASP A 15 -6.47 12.66 10.11
C ASP A 15 -6.39 14.19 10.20
N GLN A 16 -5.19 14.76 10.28
CA GLN A 16 -4.94 16.20 10.31
C GLN A 16 -5.00 16.88 8.93
N GLY A 17 -4.98 16.10 7.86
CA GLY A 17 -5.03 16.61 6.49
C GLY A 17 -4.20 15.81 5.50
N MET A 18 -3.99 16.41 4.35
CA MET A 18 -3.22 15.80 3.26
C MET A 18 -2.13 16.75 2.78
N VAL A 19 -0.95 16.22 2.57
CA VAL A 19 0.16 16.91 1.91
C VAL A 19 0.59 16.14 0.66
N ALA A 20 0.86 16.87 -0.39
CA ALA A 20 1.44 16.33 -1.61
C ALA A 20 2.70 17.11 -1.97
N ASN A 21 3.74 16.41 -2.43
CA ASN A 21 4.96 17.06 -2.87
C ASN A 21 5.50 16.39 -4.13
N PHE A 22 5.97 17.22 -5.06
CA PHE A 22 6.59 16.76 -6.29
C PHE A 22 8.08 16.51 -6.07
N GLN A 23 8.51 15.26 -6.27
CA GLN A 23 9.93 14.88 -6.30
C GLN A 23 10.74 15.13 -5.01
N ASN A 24 10.10 15.52 -3.90
CA ASN A 24 10.80 15.78 -2.65
C ASN A 24 10.23 14.94 -1.49
N ASN A 25 10.65 13.68 -1.42
CA ASN A 25 10.24 12.79 -0.34
C ASN A 25 10.69 13.28 1.04
N ALA A 26 11.83 13.99 1.11
CA ALA A 26 12.35 14.49 2.39
C ALA A 26 11.38 15.49 3.04
N GLN A 27 10.80 16.40 2.27
CA GLN A 27 9.79 17.34 2.79
C GLN A 27 8.52 16.64 3.26
N LEU A 28 8.08 15.59 2.53
CA LEU A 28 6.92 14.80 2.97
C LEU A 28 7.20 14.10 4.31
N ILE A 29 8.37 13.49 4.45
CA ILE A 29 8.79 12.78 5.66
C ILE A 29 8.91 13.76 6.83
N GLU A 30 9.55 14.91 6.61
CA GLU A 30 9.71 15.96 7.61
C GLU A 30 8.35 16.48 8.08
N TRP A 31 7.43 16.75 7.15
CA TRP A 31 6.10 17.22 7.48
C TRP A 31 5.35 16.20 8.34
N VAL A 32 5.38 14.90 7.98
CA VAL A 32 4.70 13.85 8.77
C VAL A 32 5.31 13.72 10.14
N ASN A 33 6.65 13.69 10.25
CA ASN A 33 7.34 13.57 11.52
C ASN A 33 7.15 14.79 12.44
N ALA A 34 6.74 15.94 11.89
CA ALA A 34 6.40 17.13 12.66
C ALA A 34 4.96 17.09 13.22
N GLN A 35 4.13 16.13 12.80
CA GLN A 35 2.77 15.97 13.34
C GLN A 35 2.80 15.20 14.67
N PRO A 36 1.77 15.36 15.51
CA PRO A 36 1.56 14.49 16.68
C PRO A 36 1.19 13.09 16.17
N LEU A 37 2.16 12.18 16.18
CA LEU A 37 1.97 10.81 15.71
C LEU A 37 1.54 9.89 16.85
N ASP A 38 0.57 9.03 16.57
CA ASP A 38 0.09 8.02 17.49
C ASP A 38 1.16 6.95 17.79
N ASN A 39 0.96 6.23 18.88
CA ASN A 39 1.76 5.07 19.24
C ASN A 39 0.85 3.92 19.71
N PRO A 40 0.65 2.88 18.90
CA PRO A 40 1.30 2.60 17.62
C PRO A 40 0.78 3.46 16.45
N LEU A 41 1.69 3.80 15.55
CA LEU A 41 1.38 4.47 14.27
C LEU A 41 1.08 3.43 13.20
N THR A 42 -0.16 3.34 12.75
CA THR A 42 -0.52 2.45 11.65
C THR A 42 -0.10 3.04 10.30
N CYS A 43 0.74 2.28 9.57
CA CYS A 43 1.19 2.62 8.23
C CYS A 43 0.65 1.60 7.24
N LEU A 44 -0.35 1.98 6.46
CA LEU A 44 -0.97 1.15 5.44
C LEU A 44 -0.37 1.47 4.07
N GLY A 45 0.02 0.44 3.32
CA GLY A 45 0.57 0.62 1.98
C GLY A 45 0.35 -0.58 1.07
N ASP A 46 0.46 -0.35 -0.24
CA ASP A 46 0.50 -1.39 -1.25
C ASP A 46 1.84 -2.15 -1.21
N GLY A 47 2.05 -3.09 -2.10
CA GLY A 47 3.30 -3.87 -2.16
C GLY A 47 4.47 -3.14 -2.84
N HIS A 48 4.37 -1.85 -3.14
CA HIS A 48 5.40 -1.11 -3.88
C HIS A 48 6.52 -0.62 -2.96
N ASP A 49 7.79 -0.91 -3.31
CA ASP A 49 8.96 -0.55 -2.50
C ASP A 49 9.09 0.95 -2.23
N GLY A 50 8.70 1.78 -3.19
CA GLY A 50 8.75 3.24 -3.05
C GLY A 50 7.89 3.78 -1.90
N VAL A 51 6.77 3.12 -1.59
CA VAL A 51 5.92 3.45 -0.43
C VAL A 51 6.64 3.09 0.85
N TRP A 52 7.17 1.89 0.94
CA TRP A 52 7.84 1.39 2.15
C TRP A 52 9.15 2.12 2.45
N ASN A 53 9.89 2.56 1.41
CA ASN A 53 11.08 3.39 1.58
C ASN A 53 10.77 4.74 2.24
N ILE A 54 9.58 5.29 2.02
CA ILE A 54 9.10 6.51 2.71
C ILE A 54 8.66 6.16 4.13
N VAL A 55 7.81 5.14 4.28
CA VAL A 55 7.26 4.71 5.57
C VAL A 55 8.37 4.41 6.58
N GLN A 56 9.46 3.77 6.15
CA GLN A 56 10.61 3.46 7.03
C GLN A 56 11.31 4.67 7.62
N GLN A 57 11.09 5.86 7.08
CA GLN A 57 11.66 7.12 7.56
C GLN A 57 10.68 7.95 8.41
N ILE A 58 9.45 7.44 8.58
CA ILE A 58 8.42 8.05 9.43
C ILE A 58 8.47 7.38 10.80
N ALA A 59 8.53 8.17 11.87
CA ALA A 59 8.61 7.72 13.26
C ALA A 59 9.74 6.68 13.52
N THR A 60 9.71 5.99 14.65
CA THR A 60 10.65 4.90 14.95
C THR A 60 10.10 3.55 14.48
N ALA A 61 10.98 2.56 14.33
CA ALA A 61 10.57 1.22 13.95
C ALA A 61 9.59 0.59 14.94
N ASP A 62 9.81 0.82 16.24
CA ASP A 62 8.98 0.26 17.32
C ASP A 62 7.60 0.94 17.40
N GLN A 63 7.51 2.18 16.95
CA GLN A 63 6.25 2.93 16.90
C GLN A 63 5.39 2.53 15.70
N ARG A 64 6.01 2.11 14.58
CA ARG A 64 5.29 1.77 13.35
C ARG A 64 4.65 0.40 13.41
N GLN A 65 3.38 0.34 13.05
CA GLN A 65 2.67 -0.87 12.69
C GLN A 65 2.43 -0.88 11.17
N GLU A 66 3.32 -1.54 10.45
CA GLU A 66 3.23 -1.62 8.99
C GLU A 66 2.20 -2.68 8.57
N ILE A 67 1.23 -2.32 7.73
CA ILE A 67 0.16 -3.21 7.26
C ILE A 67 0.10 -3.17 5.73
N LEU A 68 0.15 -4.35 5.11
CA LEU A 68 -0.04 -4.48 3.68
C LEU A 68 -1.53 -4.33 3.35
N ASP A 69 -1.84 -3.51 2.34
CA ASP A 69 -3.21 -3.34 1.85
C ASP A 69 -3.83 -4.67 1.45
N TRP A 70 -4.97 -5.01 2.06
CA TRP A 70 -5.68 -6.26 1.83
C TRP A 70 -6.15 -6.40 0.37
N TYR A 71 -6.70 -5.35 -0.20
CA TYR A 71 -7.24 -5.41 -1.56
C TYR A 71 -6.14 -5.61 -2.60
N HIS A 72 -4.99 -4.95 -2.44
CA HIS A 72 -3.81 -5.18 -3.28
C HIS A 72 -3.22 -6.58 -3.09
N LEU A 73 -3.23 -7.11 -1.87
CA LEU A 73 -2.81 -8.49 -1.60
C LEU A 73 -3.71 -9.50 -2.34
N VAL A 74 -5.03 -9.34 -2.25
CA VAL A 74 -6.02 -10.20 -2.93
C VAL A 74 -5.91 -10.06 -4.45
N GLU A 75 -5.75 -8.85 -4.97
CA GLU A 75 -5.52 -8.62 -6.40
C GLU A 75 -4.28 -9.39 -6.90
N ASN A 76 -3.17 -9.32 -6.16
CA ASN A 76 -1.94 -10.05 -6.50
C ASN A 76 -2.13 -11.57 -6.41
N LEU A 77 -2.91 -12.06 -5.45
CA LEU A 77 -3.30 -13.47 -5.37
C LEU A 77 -4.05 -13.91 -6.63
N HIS A 78 -5.06 -13.16 -7.07
CA HIS A 78 -5.87 -13.52 -8.25
C HIS A 78 -5.07 -13.47 -9.56
N LYS A 79 -4.01 -12.66 -9.65
CA LYS A 79 -3.06 -12.64 -10.80
C LYS A 79 -2.29 -13.97 -10.97
N VAL A 80 -2.23 -14.82 -9.94
CA VAL A 80 -1.64 -16.18 -10.04
C VAL A 80 -2.45 -17.06 -10.99
N GLY A 81 -3.76 -16.94 -10.97
CA GLY A 81 -4.68 -17.71 -11.80
C GLY A 81 -4.66 -19.21 -11.47
N GLY A 82 -5.39 -19.99 -12.23
CA GLY A 82 -5.48 -21.44 -12.09
C GLY A 82 -6.70 -21.87 -11.27
N SER A 83 -6.52 -22.75 -10.30
CA SER A 83 -7.63 -23.31 -9.51
C SER A 83 -8.28 -22.27 -8.59
N LEU A 84 -9.53 -21.91 -8.87
CA LEU A 84 -10.33 -21.02 -8.01
C LEU A 84 -10.44 -21.54 -6.57
N LYS A 85 -10.59 -22.84 -6.39
CA LYS A 85 -10.61 -23.47 -5.06
C LYS A 85 -9.35 -23.16 -4.26
N ARG A 86 -8.17 -23.26 -4.92
CA ARG A 86 -6.89 -22.94 -4.28
C ARG A 86 -6.77 -21.45 -3.95
N LEU A 87 -7.21 -20.57 -4.85
CA LEU A 87 -7.19 -19.13 -4.63
C LEU A 87 -8.06 -18.74 -3.43
N HIS A 88 -9.30 -19.25 -3.36
CA HIS A 88 -10.19 -19.00 -2.21
C HIS A 88 -9.63 -19.54 -0.90
N GLN A 89 -8.97 -20.72 -0.93
CA GLN A 89 -8.31 -21.26 0.26
C GLN A 89 -7.15 -20.36 0.71
N ALA A 90 -6.32 -19.90 -0.23
CA ALA A 90 -5.21 -18.99 0.07
C ALA A 90 -5.73 -17.65 0.61
N GLU A 91 -6.78 -17.09 0.03
CA GLU A 91 -7.44 -15.87 0.49
C GLU A 91 -7.92 -16.00 1.93
N ALA A 92 -8.63 -17.09 2.26
CA ALA A 92 -9.12 -17.34 3.62
C ALA A 92 -7.98 -17.48 4.65
N LEU A 93 -6.85 -18.09 4.25
CA LEU A 93 -5.67 -18.22 5.11
C LEU A 93 -4.98 -16.85 5.31
N LEU A 94 -4.82 -16.09 4.25
CA LEU A 94 -4.21 -14.75 4.29
C LEU A 94 -5.08 -13.77 5.09
N TRP A 95 -6.41 -13.89 5.01
CA TRP A 95 -7.33 -13.12 5.84
C TRP A 95 -7.07 -13.28 7.33
N LYS A 96 -6.65 -14.48 7.74
CA LYS A 96 -6.27 -14.81 9.12
C LYS A 96 -4.76 -14.61 9.42
N GLY A 97 -4.01 -14.02 8.50
CA GLY A 97 -2.56 -13.83 8.65
C GLY A 97 -1.73 -15.12 8.58
N GLN A 98 -2.30 -16.23 8.09
CA GLN A 98 -1.62 -17.53 8.02
C GLN A 98 -0.76 -17.65 6.76
N VAL A 99 0.27 -16.84 6.68
CA VAL A 99 1.11 -16.64 5.47
C VAL A 99 1.80 -17.93 5.04
N ASP A 100 2.42 -18.68 5.97
CA ASP A 100 3.15 -19.90 5.62
C ASP A 100 2.25 -20.99 5.09
N THR A 101 1.07 -21.15 5.69
CA THR A 101 0.07 -22.11 5.22
C THR A 101 -0.44 -21.73 3.83
N ALA A 102 -0.62 -20.44 3.57
CA ALA A 102 -0.98 -19.95 2.24
C ALA A 102 0.13 -20.22 1.21
N ILE A 103 1.40 -20.00 1.55
CA ILE A 103 2.55 -20.31 0.69
C ILE A 103 2.59 -21.81 0.34
N ALA A 104 2.35 -22.69 1.33
CA ALA A 104 2.37 -24.14 1.13
C ALA A 104 1.38 -24.62 0.05
N LEU A 105 0.25 -23.93 -0.15
CA LEU A 105 -0.71 -24.23 -1.22
C LEU A 105 -0.10 -24.09 -2.64
N PHE A 106 1.00 -23.34 -2.76
CA PHE A 106 1.65 -23.05 -4.05
C PHE A 106 3.00 -23.72 -4.22
N GLU A 107 3.55 -24.44 -3.23
CA GLU A 107 4.89 -25.06 -3.29
C GLU A 107 5.10 -25.97 -4.50
N ASN A 108 4.06 -26.73 -4.87
CA ASN A 108 4.10 -27.63 -6.02
C ASN A 108 3.70 -26.96 -7.34
N CYS A 109 3.43 -25.65 -7.33
CA CYS A 109 3.08 -24.92 -8.53
C CYS A 109 4.33 -24.48 -9.30
N LYS A 110 4.50 -25.05 -10.51
CA LYS A 110 5.62 -24.70 -11.42
C LYS A 110 5.41 -23.36 -12.15
N LYS A 111 4.23 -22.74 -12.06
CA LYS A 111 3.92 -21.47 -12.71
C LYS A 111 4.75 -20.35 -12.11
N LYS A 112 5.37 -19.54 -12.97
CA LYS A 112 6.18 -18.39 -12.55
C LYS A 112 5.38 -17.39 -11.70
N GLN A 113 4.10 -17.18 -12.03
CA GLN A 113 3.20 -16.30 -11.27
C GLN A 113 3.02 -16.78 -9.82
N ALA A 114 2.88 -18.10 -9.60
CA ALA A 114 2.78 -18.66 -8.26
C ALA A 114 4.08 -18.50 -7.47
N GLN A 115 5.22 -18.71 -8.11
CA GLN A 115 6.53 -18.50 -7.49
C GLN A 115 6.76 -17.04 -7.12
N ASN A 116 6.42 -16.11 -8.02
CA ASN A 116 6.51 -14.68 -7.77
C ASN A 116 5.60 -14.27 -6.61
N PHE A 117 4.38 -14.81 -6.55
CA PHE A 117 3.46 -14.54 -5.45
C PHE A 117 3.98 -15.07 -4.12
N CYS A 118 4.56 -16.26 -4.07
CA CYS A 118 5.22 -16.78 -2.86
C CYS A 118 6.39 -15.89 -2.40
N GLN A 119 7.18 -15.36 -3.35
CA GLN A 119 8.25 -14.42 -3.03
C GLN A 119 7.69 -13.11 -2.47
N TYR A 120 6.61 -12.60 -3.06
CA TYR A 120 5.89 -11.43 -2.58
C TYR A 120 5.38 -11.63 -1.15
N LEU A 121 4.75 -12.77 -0.85
CA LEU A 121 4.28 -13.10 0.50
C LEU A 121 5.44 -13.16 1.51
N ARG A 122 6.57 -13.78 1.15
CA ARG A 122 7.75 -13.84 2.02
C ARG A 122 8.32 -12.44 2.30
N LYS A 123 8.41 -11.61 1.26
CA LYS A 123 8.90 -10.23 1.37
C LYS A 123 8.05 -9.38 2.31
N HIS A 124 6.74 -9.50 2.21
CA HIS A 124 5.80 -8.68 2.99
C HIS A 124 5.24 -9.39 4.22
N ARG A 125 5.81 -10.52 4.62
CA ARG A 125 5.30 -11.38 5.70
C ARG A 125 4.99 -10.59 6.98
N HIS A 126 5.87 -9.70 7.39
CA HIS A 126 5.74 -8.91 8.60
C HIS A 126 4.66 -7.83 8.53
N ARG A 127 4.13 -7.56 7.32
CA ARG A 127 3.06 -6.60 7.04
C ARG A 127 1.70 -7.26 6.84
N ILE A 128 1.67 -8.59 6.72
CA ILE A 128 0.43 -9.35 6.56
C ILE A 128 -0.06 -9.73 7.96
N VAL A 129 -1.06 -9.01 8.42
CA VAL A 129 -1.67 -9.16 9.74
C VAL A 129 -2.86 -10.12 9.72
N ASN A 130 -3.43 -10.42 10.87
CA ASN A 130 -4.75 -11.05 10.93
C ASN A 130 -5.82 -9.98 10.63
N TYR A 131 -6.19 -9.84 9.34
CA TYR A 131 -7.16 -8.83 8.90
C TYR A 131 -8.54 -9.04 9.50
N ASP A 132 -8.94 -10.30 9.73
CA ASP A 132 -10.20 -10.66 10.40
C ASP A 132 -10.27 -10.00 11.79
N TYR A 133 -9.22 -10.15 12.57
CA TYR A 133 -9.11 -9.54 13.89
C TYR A 133 -9.07 -8.02 13.82
N PHE A 134 -8.25 -7.46 12.92
CA PHE A 134 -8.12 -6.01 12.76
C PHE A 134 -9.44 -5.34 12.35
N GLN A 135 -10.23 -6.00 11.49
CA GLN A 135 -11.52 -5.50 11.08
C GLN A 135 -12.57 -5.65 12.18
N ALA A 136 -12.62 -6.80 12.85
CA ALA A 136 -13.59 -7.07 13.90
C ALA A 136 -13.43 -6.12 15.10
N GLU A 137 -12.19 -5.83 15.48
CA GLU A 137 -11.85 -4.91 16.58
C GLU A 137 -11.78 -3.44 16.13
N GLN A 138 -12.01 -3.14 14.86
CA GLN A 138 -11.95 -1.78 14.28
C GLN A 138 -10.63 -1.05 14.59
N LEU A 139 -9.52 -1.78 14.61
CA LEU A 139 -8.21 -1.24 15.00
C LEU A 139 -7.69 -0.20 14.01
N CYS A 140 -7.91 -0.45 12.70
CA CYS A 140 -7.55 0.48 11.63
C CYS A 140 -8.23 0.09 10.31
N SER A 141 -8.07 0.94 9.29
CA SER A 141 -8.42 0.55 7.92
C SER A 141 -7.50 -0.57 7.44
N ILE A 142 -8.06 -1.55 6.74
CA ILE A 142 -7.31 -2.67 6.12
C ILE A 142 -7.04 -2.44 4.63
N GLY A 143 -7.48 -1.32 4.08
CA GLY A 143 -7.31 -0.99 2.67
C GLY A 143 -7.17 0.50 2.41
N SER A 144 -6.45 0.84 1.35
CA SER A 144 -6.08 2.20 0.94
C SER A 144 -7.21 3.00 0.25
N GLY A 145 -8.45 2.53 0.30
CA GLY A 145 -9.59 3.15 -0.40
C GLY A 145 -9.76 4.64 -0.10
N ALA A 146 -9.49 5.09 1.12
CA ALA A 146 -9.51 6.50 1.48
C ALA A 146 -8.40 7.30 0.76
N VAL A 147 -7.19 6.73 0.67
CA VAL A 147 -6.04 7.32 -0.05
C VAL A 147 -6.33 7.37 -1.55
N GLU A 148 -6.85 6.28 -2.12
CA GLU A 148 -7.23 6.22 -3.54
C GLU A 148 -8.32 7.25 -3.87
N SER A 149 -9.30 7.43 -3.00
CA SER A 149 -10.33 8.45 -3.16
C SER A 149 -9.75 9.86 -3.14
N ALA A 150 -8.82 10.14 -2.23
CA ALA A 150 -8.11 11.41 -2.15
C ALA A 150 -7.27 11.68 -3.41
N ILE A 151 -6.52 10.69 -3.87
CA ILE A 151 -5.73 10.78 -5.12
C ILE A 151 -6.66 11.05 -6.32
N LYS A 152 -7.77 10.33 -6.45
CA LYS A 152 -8.75 10.59 -7.52
C LYS A 152 -9.33 12.00 -7.48
N GLN A 153 -9.50 12.58 -6.30
CA GLN A 153 -9.96 13.97 -6.16
C GLN A 153 -8.87 14.97 -6.61
N ILE A 154 -7.62 14.71 -6.29
CA ILE A 154 -6.49 15.51 -6.75
C ILE A 154 -6.36 15.41 -8.27
N ASP A 155 -6.36 14.19 -8.82
CA ASP A 155 -6.26 13.94 -10.25
C ASP A 155 -7.34 14.67 -11.04
N ARG A 156 -8.59 14.64 -10.58
CA ARG A 156 -9.71 15.38 -11.22
C ARG A 156 -9.49 16.88 -11.26
N ARG A 157 -8.72 17.43 -10.32
CA ARG A 157 -8.41 18.87 -10.24
C ARG A 157 -7.17 19.24 -11.03
N ILE A 158 -6.21 18.34 -11.16
CA ILE A 158 -4.93 18.58 -11.83
C ILE A 158 -4.95 18.11 -13.29
N GLN A 159 -5.58 16.97 -13.58
CA GLN A 159 -5.68 16.40 -14.94
C GLN A 159 -6.89 16.95 -15.69
N ILE A 160 -7.00 18.27 -15.80
CA ILE A 160 -8.03 18.91 -16.63
C ILE A 160 -7.57 18.84 -18.07
N SER A 161 -8.38 18.19 -18.94
CA SER A 161 -8.06 18.07 -20.38
C SER A 161 -7.85 19.45 -21.00
N GLY A 162 -6.67 19.67 -21.59
CA GLY A 162 -6.29 20.93 -22.21
C GLY A 162 -5.68 21.99 -21.28
N ALA A 163 -5.61 21.75 -19.96
CA ALA A 163 -4.92 22.64 -19.04
C ALA A 163 -3.41 22.35 -19.04
N GLN A 164 -2.61 23.44 -19.10
CA GLN A 164 -1.17 23.37 -18.86
C GLN A 164 -0.89 24.07 -17.54
N TRP A 165 -0.29 23.38 -16.61
CA TRP A 165 0.11 23.94 -15.32
C TRP A 165 1.50 24.51 -15.43
N ASN A 166 1.68 25.76 -14.97
CA ASN A 166 2.98 26.41 -14.94
C ASN A 166 3.68 26.07 -13.63
N SER A 167 5.00 25.89 -13.66
CA SER A 167 5.81 25.54 -12.48
C SER A 167 5.94 26.68 -11.45
N GLU A 168 5.41 27.85 -11.77
CA GLU A 168 5.49 29.06 -10.93
C GLU A 168 4.19 29.40 -10.17
N ASN A 169 3.15 28.54 -10.24
CA ASN A 169 1.88 28.72 -9.51
C ASN A 169 1.63 27.55 -8.55
#